data_36593de1761fd033c3011d8af3e4d23c
#
_entry.id   36593de1761fd033c3011d8af3e4d23c
#
_cell.length_a   1.000
_cell.length_b   1.000
_cell.length_c   1.000
_cell.angle_alpha   90.00
_cell.angle_beta   90.00
_cell.angle_gamma   90.00
#
_symmetry.space_group_name_H-M   'P 1'
#
loop_
_entity.id
_entity.type
_entity.pdbx_description
1 polymer ?
#
loop_
_entity_poly.entity_id
_entity_poly.type
_entity_poly.pdbx_seq_one_letter_code
_entity_poly.pdbx_strand_id
1 'polypeptide(L)'
;MSGRLPTQTYHEIDEERIDFEYLRNKLKLKQLEAKKSLSEKYPHVEKFFLEKGIELGKIREHSANVLGAGALTGALLLSPPMGAKSLPPPHEIIEKIKIAQAAQITPPQEILVATLTDHLPEKTRPLSRDEEKYLERVFNEIMGVPARATLEGEHLNTTYGIIGAEQHLRRYPGDTIGSHKPYLKEGMAPGLGAWGYFAKSKTELTFDLEEKEKWYAVVQTLYLPDWSRRQPHLKNWYKYRKVMIVYTKNGNAVIAAISDSGPAAWTGKHFGGSPEVMEYLGGPKYKKGPVIIFFVDDPENKVPLGPVEYNKVSLAGIPIERI
;
A
#
# COMPACT_ATOMS: atom_id res chain seq x y z
N MET A 1 -38.00 -53.25 13.73
CA MET A 1 -36.71 -53.47 13.01
C MET A 1 -35.95 -52.16 13.00
N SER A 2 -34.98 -52.04 13.89
CA SER A 2 -34.18 -50.88 14.11
C SER A 2 -32.85 -51.03 13.34
N GLY A 3 -32.67 -50.28 12.29
CA GLY A 3 -31.43 -50.25 11.52
C GLY A 3 -30.48 -49.18 12.07
N ARG A 4 -29.41 -49.62 12.75
CA ARG A 4 -28.29 -48.75 13.12
C ARG A 4 -27.45 -48.41 11.89
N LEU A 5 -27.21 -47.11 11.66
CA LEU A 5 -26.22 -46.63 10.71
C LEU A 5 -24.81 -46.91 11.26
N PRO A 6 -23.83 -47.21 10.41
CA PRO A 6 -22.45 -47.45 10.86
C PRO A 6 -21.76 -46.15 11.21
N THR A 7 -21.12 -46.12 12.37
CA THR A 7 -20.23 -45.10 12.87
C THR A 7 -18.98 -45.04 11.96
N GLN A 8 -18.77 -43.93 11.27
CA GLN A 8 -17.49 -43.65 10.62
C GLN A 8 -16.42 -43.37 11.68
N THR A 9 -15.48 -44.28 11.76
CA THR A 9 -14.22 -44.08 12.50
C THR A 9 -13.38 -43.05 11.75
N TYR A 10 -13.17 -41.93 12.37
CA TYR A 10 -12.13 -40.96 11.92
C TYR A 10 -10.78 -41.62 12.17
N HIS A 11 -10.02 -41.89 11.11
CA HIS A 11 -8.61 -42.20 11.23
C HIS A 11 -7.91 -40.93 11.74
N GLU A 12 -7.30 -41.03 12.92
CA GLU A 12 -6.30 -40.08 13.39
C GLU A 12 -5.21 -40.00 12.32
N ILE A 13 -5.05 -38.81 11.76
CA ILE A 13 -3.89 -38.47 10.91
C ILE A 13 -2.74 -38.36 11.90
N ASP A 14 -1.83 -39.32 11.88
CA ASP A 14 -0.53 -39.21 12.53
C ASP A 14 0.12 -37.91 12.05
N GLU A 15 0.29 -36.93 12.95
CA GLU A 15 1.13 -35.78 12.72
C GLU A 15 2.57 -36.31 12.56
N GLU A 16 2.99 -36.57 11.31
CA GLU A 16 4.39 -36.81 10.99
C GLU A 16 5.19 -35.62 11.54
N ARG A 17 5.88 -35.86 12.64
CA ARG A 17 6.84 -34.88 13.17
C ARG A 17 7.82 -34.54 12.08
N ILE A 18 7.70 -33.34 11.54
CA ILE A 18 8.62 -32.81 10.53
C ILE A 18 10.02 -32.85 11.12
N ASP A 19 10.88 -33.70 10.55
CA ASP A 19 12.30 -33.75 10.93
C ASP A 19 13.03 -32.52 10.36
N PHE A 20 13.12 -31.50 11.20
CA PHE A 20 13.77 -30.25 10.86
C PHE A 20 15.29 -30.44 10.56
N GLU A 21 15.94 -31.42 11.15
CA GLU A 21 17.34 -31.76 10.89
C GLU A 21 17.50 -32.35 9.49
N TYR A 22 16.62 -33.25 9.10
CA TYR A 22 16.59 -33.82 7.75
C TYR A 22 16.34 -32.73 6.69
N LEU A 23 15.35 -31.88 6.91
CA LEU A 23 15.06 -30.75 6.01
C LEU A 23 16.23 -29.77 5.90
N ARG A 24 16.86 -29.46 7.02
CA ARG A 24 18.04 -28.57 7.08
C ARG A 24 19.21 -29.16 6.30
N ASN A 25 19.48 -30.44 6.46
CA ASN A 25 20.55 -31.13 5.76
C ASN A 25 20.26 -31.26 4.26
N LYS A 26 19.01 -31.53 3.88
CA LYS A 26 18.56 -31.55 2.48
C LYS A 26 18.69 -30.19 1.80
N LEU A 27 18.34 -29.11 2.50
CA LEU A 27 18.53 -27.74 2.01
C LEU A 27 19.99 -27.36 1.87
N LYS A 28 20.88 -27.78 2.82
CA LYS A 28 22.34 -27.58 2.71
C LYS A 28 22.92 -28.31 1.51
N LEU A 29 22.53 -29.55 1.25
CA LEU A 29 22.97 -30.31 0.09
C LEU A 29 22.56 -29.63 -1.21
N LYS A 30 21.28 -29.23 -1.33
CA LYS A 30 20.80 -28.48 -2.51
C LYS A 30 21.54 -27.16 -2.71
N GLN A 31 21.88 -26.45 -1.64
CA GLN A 31 22.66 -25.22 -1.72
C GLN A 31 24.09 -25.47 -2.23
N LEU A 32 24.73 -26.54 -1.78
CA LEU A 32 26.07 -26.92 -2.24
C LEU A 32 26.05 -27.36 -3.71
N GLU A 33 25.06 -28.15 -4.13
CA GLU A 33 24.86 -28.55 -5.53
C GLU A 33 24.62 -27.35 -6.44
N ALA A 34 23.76 -26.42 -6.03
CA ALA A 34 23.48 -25.19 -6.75
C ALA A 34 24.75 -24.31 -6.87
N LYS A 35 25.53 -24.18 -5.78
CA LYS A 35 26.80 -23.44 -5.79
C LYS A 35 27.81 -24.08 -6.75
N LYS A 36 27.95 -25.41 -6.73
CA LYS A 36 28.85 -26.17 -7.63
C LYS A 36 28.42 -25.97 -9.08
N SER A 37 27.15 -26.17 -9.39
CA SER A 37 26.59 -25.97 -10.72
C SER A 37 26.76 -24.52 -11.22
N LEU A 38 26.65 -23.52 -10.36
CA LEU A 38 26.86 -22.11 -10.68
C LEU A 38 28.35 -21.86 -11.05
N SER A 39 29.29 -22.35 -10.24
CA SER A 39 30.72 -22.20 -10.47
C SER A 39 31.18 -22.91 -11.76
N GLU A 40 30.63 -24.09 -12.03
CA GLU A 40 30.93 -24.86 -13.27
C GLU A 40 30.35 -24.18 -14.51
N LYS A 41 29.13 -23.65 -14.42
CA LYS A 41 28.42 -23.06 -15.55
C LYS A 41 28.88 -21.63 -15.86
N TYR A 42 29.31 -20.89 -14.83
CA TYR A 42 29.66 -19.46 -14.93
C TYR A 42 30.98 -19.13 -14.20
N PRO A 43 32.15 -19.69 -14.61
CA PRO A 43 33.41 -19.48 -13.90
C PRO A 43 33.87 -18.01 -13.89
N HIS A 44 33.45 -17.22 -14.89
CA HIS A 44 33.72 -15.78 -14.94
C HIS A 44 33.00 -14.97 -13.84
N VAL A 45 31.87 -15.46 -13.33
CA VAL A 45 31.13 -14.82 -12.25
C VAL A 45 31.87 -14.98 -10.93
N GLU A 46 32.40 -16.17 -10.65
CA GLU A 46 33.19 -16.42 -9.44
C GLU A 46 34.47 -15.58 -9.44
N LYS A 47 35.17 -15.49 -10.59
CA LYS A 47 36.33 -14.64 -10.75
C LYS A 47 36.02 -13.15 -10.51
N PHE A 48 34.91 -12.67 -11.04
CA PHE A 48 34.44 -11.29 -10.83
C PHE A 48 34.18 -10.97 -9.36
N PHE A 49 33.52 -11.88 -8.62
CA PHE A 49 33.28 -11.68 -7.21
C PHE A 49 34.56 -11.69 -6.38
N LEU A 50 35.50 -12.58 -6.69
CA LEU A 50 36.82 -12.62 -6.06
C LEU A 50 37.64 -11.34 -6.35
N GLU A 51 37.62 -10.82 -7.57
CA GLU A 51 38.28 -9.56 -7.95
C GLU A 51 37.69 -8.34 -7.23
N LYS A 52 36.41 -8.40 -6.83
CA LYS A 52 35.71 -7.35 -6.05
C LYS A 52 35.78 -7.59 -4.54
N GLY A 53 36.52 -8.62 -4.07
CA GLY A 53 36.63 -8.93 -2.64
C GLY A 53 35.35 -9.50 -2.01
N ILE A 54 34.41 -9.98 -2.83
CA ILE A 54 33.14 -10.55 -2.37
C ILE A 54 33.26 -12.08 -2.35
N GLU A 55 33.36 -12.65 -1.16
CA GLU A 55 33.33 -14.10 -0.99
C GLU A 55 31.89 -14.62 -1.05
N LEU A 56 31.54 -15.42 -2.08
CA LEU A 56 30.23 -16.03 -2.25
C LEU A 56 29.76 -16.86 -1.05
N GLY A 57 30.71 -17.37 -0.23
CA GLY A 57 30.40 -18.08 1.02
C GLY A 57 29.94 -17.18 2.17
N LYS A 58 30.30 -15.90 2.13
CA LYS A 58 30.01 -14.90 3.17
C LYS A 58 28.90 -13.93 2.79
N ILE A 59 28.24 -14.12 1.64
CA ILE A 59 27.12 -13.26 1.19
C ILE A 59 26.05 -13.14 2.28
N ARG A 60 25.86 -14.17 3.11
CA ARG A 60 24.89 -14.15 4.22
C ARG A 60 25.32 -13.22 5.37
N GLU A 61 26.61 -13.08 5.61
CA GLU A 61 27.17 -12.14 6.62
C GLU A 61 27.17 -10.71 6.09
N HIS A 62 27.45 -10.54 4.79
CA HIS A 62 27.35 -9.24 4.13
C HIS A 62 25.91 -8.83 3.84
N SER A 63 24.97 -9.77 3.62
CA SER A 63 23.56 -9.46 3.45
C SER A 63 22.91 -8.96 4.74
N ALA A 64 23.41 -9.30 5.91
CA ALA A 64 22.95 -8.70 7.17
C ALA A 64 23.27 -7.20 7.24
N ASN A 65 24.39 -6.77 6.64
CA ASN A 65 24.78 -5.35 6.53
C ASN A 65 24.14 -4.67 5.30
N VAL A 66 23.67 -5.45 4.31
CA VAL A 66 22.99 -4.98 3.08
C VAL A 66 21.46 -5.04 3.25
N LEU A 67 20.93 -5.82 4.22
CA LEU A 67 19.50 -5.89 4.52
C LEU A 67 18.91 -4.59 5.10
N GLY A 68 19.76 -3.63 5.48
CA GLY A 68 19.32 -2.24 5.69
C GLY A 68 18.92 -1.52 4.39
N ALA A 69 19.34 -2.01 3.21
CA ALA A 69 19.04 -1.42 1.91
C ALA A 69 18.39 -2.40 0.90
N GLY A 70 18.15 -3.66 1.28
CA GLY A 70 17.88 -4.73 0.31
C GLY A 70 16.75 -5.70 0.63
N ALA A 71 15.65 -5.26 1.28
CA ALA A 71 14.47 -6.12 1.47
C ALA A 71 13.87 -6.65 0.15
N LEU A 72 14.13 -5.97 -0.96
CA LEU A 72 13.65 -6.37 -2.30
C LEU A 72 14.47 -7.50 -2.95
N THR A 73 15.76 -7.63 -2.63
CA THR A 73 16.60 -8.72 -3.21
C THR A 73 16.35 -10.07 -2.54
N GLY A 74 15.92 -10.09 -1.29
CA GLY A 74 15.58 -11.31 -0.56
C GLY A 74 14.28 -11.97 -1.05
N ALA A 75 13.30 -11.18 -1.46
CA ALA A 75 12.02 -11.68 -1.97
C ALA A 75 12.15 -12.38 -3.34
N LEU A 76 13.09 -11.92 -4.19
CA LEU A 76 13.36 -12.53 -5.49
C LEU A 76 14.08 -13.90 -5.37
N LEU A 77 14.80 -14.15 -4.27
CA LEU A 77 15.52 -15.41 -4.04
C LEU A 77 14.69 -16.47 -3.28
N LEU A 78 13.56 -16.08 -2.70
CA LEU A 78 12.69 -16.96 -1.89
C LEU A 78 11.33 -17.24 -2.53
N SER A 79 11.04 -16.71 -3.74
CA SER A 79 9.83 -17.06 -4.46
C SER A 79 9.88 -18.52 -4.92
N PRO A 80 8.84 -19.33 -4.69
CA PRO A 80 8.77 -20.68 -5.23
C PRO A 80 8.76 -20.62 -6.76
N PRO A 81 9.33 -21.62 -7.47
CA PRO A 81 9.43 -21.61 -8.92
C PRO A 81 8.02 -21.69 -9.54
N MET A 82 7.47 -20.55 -9.90
CA MET A 82 6.39 -20.49 -10.89
C MET A 82 7.04 -20.68 -12.26
N GLY A 83 6.68 -21.75 -12.93
CA GLY A 83 7.00 -22.22 -14.27
C GLY A 83 8.17 -21.53 -14.98
N ALA A 84 9.16 -22.31 -15.39
CA ALA A 84 10.41 -21.88 -16.03
C ALA A 84 10.23 -20.84 -17.13
N LYS A 85 10.12 -19.56 -16.75
CA LYS A 85 10.53 -18.45 -17.59
C LYS A 85 12.00 -18.20 -17.26
N SER A 86 12.83 -18.22 -18.27
CA SER A 86 14.27 -18.05 -18.20
C SER A 86 14.65 -16.95 -17.23
N LEU A 87 15.52 -17.27 -16.26
CA LEU A 87 16.18 -16.25 -15.43
C LEU A 87 16.80 -15.19 -16.37
N PRO A 88 16.64 -13.89 -16.06
CA PRO A 88 17.25 -12.84 -16.86
C PRO A 88 18.75 -13.08 -16.97
N PRO A 89 19.38 -12.74 -18.10
CA PRO A 89 20.79 -12.97 -18.31
C PRO A 89 21.64 -12.30 -17.22
N PRO A 90 22.79 -12.87 -16.84
CA PRO A 90 23.61 -12.40 -15.70
C PRO A 90 23.96 -10.91 -15.74
N HIS A 91 24.10 -10.32 -16.93
CA HIS A 91 24.39 -8.89 -17.09
C HIS A 91 23.22 -8.01 -16.65
N GLU A 92 21.96 -8.42 -16.87
CA GLU A 92 20.79 -7.71 -16.37
C GLU A 92 20.69 -7.78 -14.83
N ILE A 93 21.08 -8.92 -14.25
CA ILE A 93 21.15 -9.07 -12.79
C ILE A 93 22.26 -8.18 -12.23
N ILE A 94 23.42 -8.13 -12.91
CA ILE A 94 24.55 -7.28 -12.52
C ILE A 94 24.23 -5.80 -12.72
N GLU A 95 23.54 -5.43 -13.79
CA GLU A 95 23.04 -4.06 -13.96
C GLU A 95 22.00 -3.69 -12.89
N LYS A 96 21.05 -4.58 -12.60
CA LYS A 96 20.09 -4.40 -11.49
C LYS A 96 20.80 -4.34 -10.13
N ILE A 97 21.87 -5.11 -9.91
CA ILE A 97 22.69 -5.03 -8.69
C ILE A 97 23.54 -3.75 -8.67
N LYS A 98 24.11 -3.32 -9.80
CA LYS A 98 24.82 -2.02 -9.91
C LYS A 98 23.86 -0.85 -9.74
N ILE A 99 22.67 -0.95 -10.32
CA ILE A 99 21.57 0.00 -10.10
C ILE A 99 21.15 -0.04 -8.64
N ALA A 100 21.02 -1.20 -8.01
CA ALA A 100 20.72 -1.31 -6.58
C ALA A 100 21.88 -0.85 -5.68
N GLN A 101 23.12 -0.95 -6.07
CA GLN A 101 24.29 -0.42 -5.35
C GLN A 101 24.51 1.09 -5.62
N ALA A 102 24.18 1.56 -6.82
CA ALA A 102 23.98 3.00 -7.09
C ALA A 102 22.70 3.54 -6.44
N ALA A 103 21.72 2.67 -6.19
CA ALA A 103 20.41 2.87 -5.57
C ALA A 103 20.42 3.02 -4.03
N GLN A 104 21.57 3.34 -3.44
CA GLN A 104 21.53 4.15 -2.22
C GLN A 104 20.86 5.52 -2.44
N ILE A 105 20.36 5.78 -3.65
CA ILE A 105 19.79 7.07 -4.06
C ILE A 105 18.46 6.91 -4.83
N THR A 106 17.93 5.70 -5.06
CA THR A 106 16.58 5.60 -5.65
C THR A 106 15.56 6.04 -4.61
N PRO A 107 14.83 7.14 -4.85
CA PRO A 107 13.84 7.60 -3.90
C PRO A 107 12.82 6.49 -3.60
N PRO A 108 12.39 6.29 -2.35
CA PRO A 108 11.39 5.28 -2.00
C PRO A 108 10.13 5.37 -2.86
N GLN A 109 9.79 6.55 -3.31
CA GLN A 109 8.68 6.82 -4.21
C GLN A 109 8.82 6.15 -5.58
N GLU A 110 10.02 6.14 -6.16
CA GLU A 110 10.29 5.46 -7.45
C GLU A 110 10.20 3.94 -7.31
N ILE A 111 10.68 3.41 -6.18
CA ILE A 111 10.53 1.99 -5.84
C ILE A 111 9.06 1.62 -5.75
N LEU A 112 8.25 2.46 -5.09
CA LEU A 112 6.81 2.25 -5.02
C LEU A 112 6.17 2.24 -6.41
N VAL A 113 6.46 3.23 -7.25
CA VAL A 113 5.90 3.31 -8.62
C VAL A 113 6.25 2.07 -9.44
N ALA A 114 7.50 1.62 -9.40
CA ALA A 114 7.92 0.39 -10.07
C ALA A 114 7.15 -0.83 -9.56
N THR A 115 7.06 -0.98 -8.22
CA THR A 115 6.30 -2.07 -7.59
C THR A 115 4.83 -2.06 -7.99
N LEU A 116 4.19 -0.89 -7.98
CA LEU A 116 2.79 -0.76 -8.40
C LEU A 116 2.59 -1.08 -9.88
N THR A 117 3.52 -0.67 -10.74
CA THR A 117 3.48 -0.94 -12.18
C THR A 117 3.56 -2.44 -12.47
N ASP A 118 4.39 -3.16 -11.72
CA ASP A 118 4.60 -4.60 -11.92
C ASP A 118 3.44 -5.46 -11.38
N HIS A 119 2.74 -4.99 -10.34
CA HIS A 119 1.76 -5.82 -9.61
C HIS A 119 0.30 -5.43 -9.85
N LEU A 120 0.03 -4.19 -10.26
CA LEU A 120 -1.34 -3.77 -10.52
C LEU A 120 -1.83 -4.22 -11.89
N PRO A 121 -3.11 -4.59 -12.01
CA PRO A 121 -3.72 -4.82 -13.31
C PRO A 121 -3.73 -3.54 -14.14
N GLU A 122 -3.55 -3.66 -15.46
CA GLU A 122 -3.54 -2.53 -16.39
C GLU A 122 -4.82 -1.68 -16.30
N LYS A 123 -5.97 -2.34 -16.12
CA LYS A 123 -7.26 -1.66 -15.91
C LYS A 123 -7.66 -1.73 -14.45
N THR A 124 -8.21 -0.63 -13.94
CA THR A 124 -8.74 -0.60 -12.58
C THR A 124 -9.87 -1.62 -12.40
N ARG A 125 -9.76 -2.42 -11.35
CA ARG A 125 -10.75 -3.40 -10.89
C ARG A 125 -10.60 -3.61 -9.39
N PRO A 126 -11.58 -4.21 -8.71
CA PRO A 126 -11.38 -4.67 -7.35
C PRO A 126 -10.17 -5.62 -7.29
N LEU A 127 -9.31 -5.43 -6.31
CA LEU A 127 -8.16 -6.29 -6.06
C LEU A 127 -8.62 -7.56 -5.32
N SER A 128 -7.89 -8.65 -5.53
CA SER A 128 -8.02 -9.83 -4.69
C SER A 128 -7.45 -9.60 -3.29
N ARG A 129 -7.85 -10.41 -2.33
CA ARG A 129 -7.35 -10.33 -0.95
C ARG A 129 -5.83 -10.50 -0.86
N ASP A 130 -5.24 -11.31 -1.73
CA ASP A 130 -3.78 -11.51 -1.74
C ASP A 130 -3.05 -10.30 -2.33
N GLU A 131 -3.60 -9.67 -3.40
CA GLU A 131 -3.09 -8.41 -3.93
C GLU A 131 -3.17 -7.29 -2.87
N GLU A 132 -4.28 -7.19 -2.14
CA GLU A 132 -4.45 -6.22 -1.06
C GLU A 132 -3.46 -6.44 0.07
N LYS A 133 -3.30 -7.66 0.58
CA LYS A 133 -2.32 -8.00 1.63
C LYS A 133 -0.88 -7.75 1.20
N TYR A 134 -0.57 -7.97 -0.07
CA TYR A 134 0.73 -7.63 -0.62
C TYR A 134 0.98 -6.12 -0.55
N LEU A 135 0.01 -5.31 -1.01
CA LEU A 135 0.12 -3.86 -0.99
C LEU A 135 0.12 -3.27 0.43
N GLU A 136 -0.61 -3.85 1.39
CA GLU A 136 -0.52 -3.48 2.81
C GLU A 136 0.93 -3.55 3.32
N ARG A 137 1.65 -4.62 2.98
CA ARG A 137 3.06 -4.78 3.35
C ARG A 137 3.95 -3.76 2.63
N VAL A 138 3.75 -3.59 1.32
CA VAL A 138 4.50 -2.61 0.51
C VAL A 138 4.36 -1.20 1.08
N PHE A 139 3.15 -0.77 1.40
CA PHE A 139 2.91 0.56 1.95
C PHE A 139 3.51 0.73 3.35
N ASN A 140 3.41 -0.28 4.19
CA ASN A 140 4.02 -0.23 5.51
C ASN A 140 5.56 -0.18 5.44
N GLU A 141 6.18 -0.96 4.55
CA GLU A 141 7.64 -1.01 4.39
C GLU A 141 8.20 0.25 3.74
N ILE A 142 7.56 0.77 2.68
CA ILE A 142 8.08 1.90 1.90
C ILE A 142 7.70 3.25 2.52
N MET A 143 6.49 3.37 3.07
CA MET A 143 5.95 4.64 3.59
C MET A 143 5.83 4.68 5.10
N GLY A 144 5.93 3.53 5.79
CA GLY A 144 5.72 3.44 7.24
C GLY A 144 4.28 3.75 7.68
N VAL A 145 3.34 3.73 6.75
CA VAL A 145 1.92 3.97 7.05
C VAL A 145 1.23 2.63 7.27
N PRO A 146 0.58 2.41 8.41
CA PRO A 146 -0.14 1.17 8.72
C PRO A 146 -1.44 1.09 7.91
N ALA A 147 -1.30 0.93 6.59
CA ALA A 147 -2.41 0.84 5.66
C ALA A 147 -3.06 -0.54 5.70
N ARG A 148 -4.41 -0.58 5.65
CA ARG A 148 -5.23 -1.79 5.67
C ARG A 148 -6.34 -1.71 4.64
N ALA A 149 -6.50 -2.73 3.81
CA ALA A 149 -7.63 -2.86 2.90
C ALA A 149 -8.93 -3.17 3.68
N THR A 150 -8.80 -3.93 4.77
CA THR A 150 -9.88 -4.21 5.72
C THR A 150 -9.47 -3.72 7.10
N LEU A 151 -10.33 -2.90 7.72
CA LEU A 151 -10.12 -2.38 9.07
C LEU A 151 -11.36 -2.63 9.91
N GLU A 152 -11.21 -3.22 11.09
CA GLU A 152 -12.30 -3.55 12.02
C GLU A 152 -13.46 -4.32 11.36
N GLY A 153 -13.16 -5.14 10.35
CA GLY A 153 -14.13 -5.91 9.58
C GLY A 153 -14.79 -5.17 8.40
N GLU A 154 -14.54 -3.87 8.25
CA GLU A 154 -15.06 -3.06 7.15
C GLU A 154 -14.08 -3.01 5.98
N HIS A 155 -14.63 -2.99 4.76
CA HIS A 155 -13.89 -2.96 3.51
C HIS A 155 -14.59 -2.03 2.50
N LEU A 156 -13.83 -1.31 1.67
CA LEU A 156 -14.39 -0.50 0.59
C LEU A 156 -14.90 -1.41 -0.55
N ASN A 157 -15.84 -0.92 -1.35
CA ASN A 157 -16.33 -1.67 -2.53
C ASN A 157 -15.20 -2.04 -3.51
N THR A 158 -14.21 -1.18 -3.61
CA THR A 158 -12.95 -1.42 -4.31
C THR A 158 -11.84 -0.68 -3.59
N THR A 159 -10.63 -1.17 -3.71
CA THR A 159 -9.42 -0.54 -3.16
C THR A 159 -8.52 0.01 -4.27
N TYR A 160 -8.72 -0.42 -5.52
CA TYR A 160 -8.06 0.12 -6.70
C TYR A 160 -9.11 0.64 -7.69
N GLY A 161 -9.08 1.92 -7.97
CA GLY A 161 -10.11 2.56 -8.77
C GLY A 161 -9.71 3.94 -9.27
N ILE A 162 -10.67 4.62 -9.85
CA ILE A 162 -10.49 5.97 -10.39
C ILE A 162 -10.96 7.00 -9.36
N ILE A 163 -10.05 7.88 -8.95
CA ILE A 163 -10.39 9.09 -8.19
C ILE A 163 -10.72 10.23 -9.15
N GLY A 164 -11.60 11.12 -8.74
CA GLY A 164 -11.89 12.37 -9.45
C GLY A 164 -11.97 13.58 -8.52
N ALA A 165 -11.73 14.76 -9.10
CA ALA A 165 -11.81 15.99 -8.35
C ALA A 165 -13.22 16.25 -7.84
N GLU A 166 -13.31 16.71 -6.59
CA GLU A 166 -14.51 17.18 -5.92
C GLU A 166 -14.37 18.66 -5.58
N GLN A 167 -15.50 19.30 -5.20
CA GLN A 167 -15.56 20.69 -4.79
C GLN A 167 -15.34 20.80 -3.27
N HIS A 168 -14.97 21.97 -2.77
CA HIS A 168 -14.93 22.22 -1.33
C HIS A 168 -16.27 21.94 -0.67
N LEU A 169 -16.25 21.30 0.50
CA LEU A 169 -17.42 21.09 1.33
C LEU A 169 -17.64 22.30 2.26
N ARG A 170 -18.91 22.57 2.59
CA ARG A 170 -19.24 23.66 3.53
C ARG A 170 -18.86 23.26 4.95
N ARG A 171 -17.93 24.00 5.56
CA ARG A 171 -17.43 23.71 6.92
C ARG A 171 -18.43 24.13 8.01
N TYR A 172 -19.16 25.24 7.77
CA TYR A 172 -20.15 25.79 8.71
C TYR A 172 -21.23 26.56 7.94
N PRO A 173 -22.37 26.90 8.56
CA PRO A 173 -23.40 27.75 7.93
C PRO A 173 -22.84 29.11 7.55
N GLY A 174 -23.01 29.49 6.28
CA GLY A 174 -22.47 30.75 5.75
C GLY A 174 -21.02 30.67 5.24
N ASP A 175 -20.38 29.48 5.20
CA ASP A 175 -19.07 29.31 4.60
C ASP A 175 -19.06 29.67 3.10
N THR A 176 -17.97 30.29 2.64
CA THR A 176 -17.83 30.78 1.27
C THR A 176 -16.53 30.32 0.67
N ILE A 177 -16.48 30.21 -0.68
CA ILE A 177 -15.28 29.80 -1.39
C ILE A 177 -14.07 30.68 -1.07
N GLY A 178 -14.27 31.96 -0.79
CA GLY A 178 -13.19 32.89 -0.44
C GLY A 178 -12.40 32.53 0.81
N SER A 179 -12.97 31.71 1.71
CA SER A 179 -12.30 31.21 2.90
C SER A 179 -11.49 29.93 2.69
N HIS A 180 -11.50 29.36 1.46
CA HIS A 180 -10.77 28.14 1.07
C HIS A 180 -9.54 28.44 0.22
N LYS A 181 -8.99 29.64 0.29
CA LYS A 181 -7.76 29.98 -0.44
C LYS A 181 -6.61 29.02 -0.07
N PRO A 182 -5.70 28.68 -1.02
CA PRO A 182 -5.63 29.23 -2.39
C PRO A 182 -6.41 28.44 -3.46
N TYR A 183 -7.08 27.33 -3.14
CA TYR A 183 -7.65 26.39 -4.12
C TYR A 183 -9.10 26.75 -4.51
N LEU A 184 -9.29 27.92 -5.09
CA LEU A 184 -10.64 28.43 -5.40
C LEU A 184 -11.28 27.86 -6.68
N LYS A 185 -10.48 27.31 -7.59
CA LYS A 185 -10.92 26.95 -8.95
C LYS A 185 -11.99 25.84 -9.01
N GLU A 186 -12.04 24.97 -8.01
CA GLU A 186 -13.00 23.86 -7.98
C GLU A 186 -14.37 24.31 -7.48
N GLY A 187 -14.43 25.47 -6.84
CA GLY A 187 -15.66 25.98 -6.27
C GLY A 187 -16.11 25.25 -5.02
N MET A 188 -17.32 25.55 -4.60
CA MET A 188 -17.96 24.97 -3.42
C MET A 188 -19.15 24.10 -3.82
N ALA A 189 -19.28 22.95 -3.20
CA ALA A 189 -20.41 22.07 -3.42
C ALA A 189 -21.74 22.78 -3.14
N PRO A 190 -22.76 22.61 -4.01
CA PRO A 190 -24.07 23.23 -3.83
C PRO A 190 -24.80 22.71 -2.59
N GLY A 191 -24.56 21.44 -2.23
CA GLY A 191 -25.13 20.77 -1.06
C GLY A 191 -24.14 20.60 0.07
N LEU A 192 -24.61 19.96 1.14
CA LEU A 192 -23.77 19.50 2.24
C LEU A 192 -23.22 18.11 1.93
N GLY A 193 -22.03 17.79 2.45
CA GLY A 193 -21.52 16.43 2.46
C GLY A 193 -22.40 15.46 3.26
N ALA A 194 -22.15 14.17 3.17
CA ALA A 194 -22.97 13.12 3.78
C ALA A 194 -23.14 13.25 5.30
N TRP A 195 -22.23 13.96 5.96
CA TRP A 195 -22.27 14.19 7.41
C TRP A 195 -22.63 15.63 7.79
N GLY A 196 -23.08 16.45 6.83
CA GLY A 196 -23.49 17.83 7.07
C GLY A 196 -22.31 18.79 7.20
N TYR A 197 -22.47 19.83 8.02
CA TYR A 197 -21.39 20.75 8.33
C TYR A 197 -20.33 20.10 9.23
N PHE A 198 -19.07 20.55 9.11
CA PHE A 198 -18.00 20.14 10.01
C PHE A 198 -18.12 20.77 11.39
N ALA A 199 -18.58 22.03 11.45
CA ALA A 199 -18.85 22.77 12.68
C ALA A 199 -20.23 23.42 12.64
N LYS A 200 -20.81 23.71 13.81
CA LYS A 200 -22.13 24.38 13.92
C LYS A 200 -22.04 25.88 13.56
N SER A 201 -20.86 26.47 13.73
CA SER A 201 -20.58 27.87 13.43
C SER A 201 -19.12 28.08 13.07
N LYS A 202 -18.79 29.25 12.54
CA LYS A 202 -17.38 29.62 12.25
C LYS A 202 -16.51 29.62 13.50
N THR A 203 -17.05 29.99 14.64
CA THR A 203 -16.32 30.05 15.92
C THR A 203 -16.06 28.69 16.54
N GLU A 204 -16.83 27.67 16.14
CA GLU A 204 -16.63 26.27 16.55
C GLU A 204 -15.74 25.48 15.56
N LEU A 205 -15.36 26.09 14.45
CA LEU A 205 -14.49 25.46 13.48
C LEU A 205 -13.05 25.40 14.04
N THR A 206 -12.62 24.21 14.42
CA THR A 206 -11.26 23.96 14.91
C THR A 206 -10.32 23.69 13.75
N PHE A 207 -9.02 23.83 13.97
CA PHE A 207 -7.98 23.46 13.00
C PHE A 207 -8.12 22.01 12.52
N ASP A 208 -8.41 21.07 13.41
CA ASP A 208 -8.63 19.66 13.07
C ASP A 208 -9.81 19.46 12.10
N LEU A 209 -10.90 20.23 12.27
CA LEU A 209 -12.04 20.18 11.36
C LEU A 209 -11.75 20.85 10.02
N GLU A 210 -10.93 21.90 10.00
CA GLU A 210 -10.43 22.52 8.75
C GLU A 210 -9.56 21.55 7.98
N GLU A 211 -8.62 20.86 8.64
CA GLU A 211 -7.77 19.87 8.01
C GLU A 211 -8.57 18.66 7.47
N LYS A 212 -9.65 18.26 8.16
CA LYS A 212 -10.57 17.21 7.66
C LYS A 212 -11.35 17.62 6.42
N GLU A 213 -11.66 18.90 6.25
CA GLU A 213 -12.25 19.39 5.01
C GLU A 213 -11.20 19.58 3.92
N LYS A 214 -10.05 20.11 4.25
CA LYS A 214 -8.95 20.32 3.32
C LYS A 214 -8.44 19.02 2.72
N TRP A 215 -8.23 17.99 3.53
CA TRP A 215 -7.74 16.69 3.13
C TRP A 215 -8.84 15.63 3.19
N TYR A 216 -9.93 15.83 2.42
CA TYR A 216 -11.00 14.85 2.45
C TYR A 216 -11.02 13.92 1.25
N ALA A 217 -11.53 12.72 1.53
CA ALA A 217 -11.85 11.70 0.54
C ALA A 217 -13.36 11.47 0.48
N VAL A 218 -13.82 11.09 -0.70
CA VAL A 218 -15.19 10.62 -0.95
C VAL A 218 -15.11 9.15 -1.33
N VAL A 219 -15.91 8.32 -0.66
CA VAL A 219 -15.98 6.87 -0.93
C VAL A 219 -17.42 6.41 -1.10
N GLN A 220 -17.62 5.39 -1.92
CA GLN A 220 -18.95 4.90 -2.33
C GLN A 220 -19.65 4.09 -1.23
N THR A 221 -19.88 4.66 -0.04
CA THR A 221 -20.50 3.95 1.08
C THR A 221 -21.91 3.46 0.78
N LEU A 222 -22.72 4.22 0.00
CA LEU A 222 -24.09 3.85 -0.36
C LEU A 222 -24.17 2.58 -1.23
N TYR A 223 -23.06 2.18 -1.84
CA TYR A 223 -22.98 0.98 -2.69
C TYR A 223 -22.45 -0.24 -1.94
N LEU A 224 -22.18 -0.13 -0.64
CA LEU A 224 -21.84 -1.30 0.18
C LEU A 224 -23.04 -2.27 0.23
N PRO A 225 -22.83 -3.59 0.05
CA PRO A 225 -23.92 -4.55 -0.12
C PRO A 225 -24.92 -4.57 1.05
N ASP A 226 -24.46 -4.21 2.24
CA ASP A 226 -25.25 -4.23 3.48
C ASP A 226 -25.52 -2.84 4.06
N TRP A 227 -25.25 -1.77 3.29
CA TRP A 227 -25.43 -0.38 3.73
C TRP A 227 -26.80 -0.12 4.36
N SER A 228 -27.89 -0.46 3.66
CA SER A 228 -29.25 -0.19 4.15
C SER A 228 -29.55 -0.85 5.49
N ARG A 229 -29.00 -2.04 5.73
CA ARG A 229 -29.20 -2.79 6.99
C ARG A 229 -28.33 -2.26 8.12
N ARG A 230 -27.10 -1.82 7.82
CA ARG A 230 -26.09 -1.38 8.80
C ARG A 230 -25.84 0.12 8.80
N GLN A 231 -26.65 0.89 8.08
CA GLN A 231 -26.46 2.33 7.89
C GLN A 231 -26.16 3.13 9.17
N PRO A 232 -26.89 2.96 10.30
CA PRO A 232 -26.62 3.75 11.50
C PRO A 232 -25.19 3.53 12.02
N HIS A 233 -24.72 2.27 12.01
CA HIS A 233 -23.37 1.92 12.41
C HIS A 233 -22.36 2.41 11.38
N LEU A 234 -22.52 2.04 10.10
CA LEU A 234 -21.57 2.36 9.03
C LEU A 234 -21.41 3.87 8.84
N LYS A 235 -22.50 4.65 8.91
CA LYS A 235 -22.43 6.10 8.81
C LYS A 235 -21.49 6.70 9.87
N ASN A 236 -21.58 6.24 11.10
CA ASN A 236 -20.71 6.71 12.18
C ASN A 236 -19.28 6.16 12.03
N TRP A 237 -19.15 4.90 11.62
CA TRP A 237 -17.84 4.25 11.46
C TRP A 237 -17.00 4.90 10.38
N TYR A 238 -17.58 5.24 9.21
CA TYR A 238 -16.90 5.89 8.09
C TYR A 238 -16.58 7.36 8.34
N LYS A 239 -17.35 8.04 9.18
CA LYS A 239 -17.18 9.48 9.42
C LYS A 239 -15.76 9.81 9.88
N TYR A 240 -15.04 10.55 9.07
CA TYR A 240 -13.68 11.00 9.35
C TYR A 240 -12.64 9.86 9.54
N ARG A 241 -13.00 8.63 9.15
CA ARG A 241 -12.02 7.53 9.11
C ARG A 241 -10.92 7.92 8.16
N LYS A 242 -9.66 7.73 8.59
CA LYS A 242 -8.50 8.03 7.75
C LYS A 242 -8.33 6.97 6.68
N VAL A 243 -8.01 7.42 5.48
CA VAL A 243 -7.59 6.60 4.35
C VAL A 243 -6.31 7.16 3.76
N MET A 244 -5.46 6.27 3.29
CA MET A 244 -4.31 6.63 2.48
C MET A 244 -4.69 6.47 1.01
N ILE A 245 -4.44 7.51 0.22
CA ILE A 245 -4.68 7.56 -1.22
C ILE A 245 -3.33 7.63 -1.91
N VAL A 246 -3.04 6.65 -2.77
CA VAL A 246 -1.78 6.58 -3.52
C VAL A 246 -2.05 6.70 -5.01
N TYR A 247 -1.50 7.72 -5.67
CA TYR A 247 -1.58 7.87 -7.12
C TYR A 247 -0.56 6.93 -7.79
N THR A 248 -1.07 5.95 -8.54
CA THR A 248 -0.25 4.84 -9.05
C THR A 248 0.77 5.24 -10.11
N LYS A 249 0.63 6.43 -10.73
CA LYS A 249 1.51 6.88 -11.81
C LYS A 249 2.78 7.59 -11.33
N ASN A 250 2.73 8.21 -10.17
CA ASN A 250 3.88 8.95 -9.63
C ASN A 250 4.22 8.61 -8.18
N GLY A 251 3.41 7.76 -7.51
CA GLY A 251 3.62 7.38 -6.12
C GLY A 251 3.22 8.45 -5.09
N ASN A 252 2.76 9.63 -5.48
CA ASN A 252 2.29 10.62 -4.51
C ASN A 252 1.17 10.02 -3.65
N ALA A 253 1.29 10.19 -2.34
CA ALA A 253 0.36 9.63 -1.38
C ALA A 253 -0.13 10.70 -0.39
N VAL A 254 -1.40 10.63 -0.03
CA VAL A 254 -2.06 11.55 0.90
C VAL A 254 -2.85 10.76 1.93
N ILE A 255 -2.78 11.17 3.19
CA ILE A 255 -3.71 10.72 4.22
C ILE A 255 -4.91 11.67 4.21
N ALA A 256 -6.09 11.13 3.98
CA ALA A 256 -7.33 11.90 3.88
C ALA A 256 -8.39 11.38 4.87
N ALA A 257 -9.30 12.25 5.28
CA ALA A 257 -10.46 11.89 6.10
C ALA A 257 -11.67 11.62 5.20
N ILE A 258 -12.37 10.51 5.39
CA ILE A 258 -13.63 10.26 4.69
C ILE A 258 -14.67 11.28 5.20
N SER A 259 -15.00 12.28 4.37
CA SER A 259 -15.91 13.36 4.74
C SER A 259 -17.14 13.46 3.86
N ASP A 260 -17.24 12.64 2.81
CA ASP A 260 -18.44 12.54 2.00
C ASP A 260 -18.65 11.12 1.42
N SER A 261 -19.89 10.86 0.96
CA SER A 261 -20.32 9.59 0.39
C SER A 261 -20.64 9.75 -1.10
N GLY A 262 -19.97 8.99 -1.92
CA GLY A 262 -20.03 9.05 -3.38
C GLY A 262 -18.68 8.61 -3.96
N PRO A 263 -18.36 8.98 -5.20
CA PRO A 263 -19.22 9.59 -6.22
C PRO A 263 -20.29 8.63 -6.74
N ALA A 264 -21.27 9.15 -7.46
CA ALA A 264 -22.28 8.32 -8.09
C ALA A 264 -21.66 7.43 -9.18
N ALA A 265 -22.09 6.18 -9.26
CA ALA A 265 -21.51 5.16 -10.15
C ALA A 265 -21.49 5.57 -11.63
N TRP A 266 -22.52 6.31 -12.10
CA TRP A 266 -22.60 6.78 -13.48
C TRP A 266 -21.51 7.77 -13.89
N THR A 267 -20.78 8.35 -12.91
CA THR A 267 -19.65 9.27 -13.19
C THR A 267 -18.41 8.54 -13.70
N GLY A 268 -18.37 7.21 -13.58
CA GLY A 268 -17.19 6.40 -13.88
C GLY A 268 -16.02 6.71 -12.94
N LYS A 269 -16.30 7.26 -11.75
CA LYS A 269 -15.39 7.44 -10.64
C LYS A 269 -15.73 6.42 -9.55
N HIS A 270 -14.73 5.98 -8.80
CA HIS A 270 -14.89 5.12 -7.63
C HIS A 270 -14.67 5.93 -6.34
N PHE A 271 -13.89 7.01 -6.46
CA PHE A 271 -13.49 7.85 -5.35
C PHE A 271 -13.52 9.32 -5.75
N GLY A 272 -13.61 10.19 -4.75
CA GLY A 272 -13.40 11.62 -4.89
C GLY A 272 -12.32 12.11 -3.94
N GLY A 273 -11.69 13.22 -4.30
CA GLY A 273 -10.73 13.91 -3.44
C GLY A 273 -10.95 15.41 -3.46
N SER A 274 -10.70 16.05 -2.32
CA SER A 274 -10.70 17.52 -2.19
C SER A 274 -9.78 18.16 -3.22
N PRO A 275 -9.92 19.47 -3.49
CA PRO A 275 -9.01 20.19 -4.37
C PRO A 275 -7.54 20.02 -3.97
N GLU A 276 -7.22 20.05 -2.67
CA GLU A 276 -5.87 19.88 -2.15
C GLU A 276 -5.33 18.46 -2.33
N VAL A 277 -6.17 17.44 -2.11
CA VAL A 277 -5.82 16.05 -2.38
C VAL A 277 -5.46 15.88 -3.85
N MET A 278 -6.31 16.38 -4.75
CA MET A 278 -6.08 16.25 -6.18
C MET A 278 -4.86 17.02 -6.66
N GLU A 279 -4.66 18.24 -6.16
CA GLU A 279 -3.48 19.06 -6.47
C GLU A 279 -2.19 18.34 -6.08
N TYR A 280 -2.14 17.77 -4.88
CA TYR A 280 -0.96 17.06 -4.41
C TYR A 280 -0.71 15.76 -5.19
N LEU A 281 -1.76 14.98 -5.49
CA LEU A 281 -1.62 13.71 -6.19
C LEU A 281 -1.07 13.87 -7.61
N GLY A 282 -1.56 14.84 -8.38
CA GLY A 282 -1.22 14.93 -9.79
C GLY A 282 -1.01 16.35 -10.34
N GLY A 283 -0.96 17.35 -9.45
CA GLY A 283 -0.72 18.75 -9.80
C GLY A 283 -1.98 19.52 -10.22
N PRO A 284 -1.81 20.82 -10.57
CA PRO A 284 -2.93 21.78 -10.74
C PRO A 284 -3.93 21.41 -11.83
N LYS A 285 -3.55 20.58 -12.78
CA LYS A 285 -4.40 20.13 -13.90
C LYS A 285 -5.00 18.73 -13.69
N TYR A 286 -4.66 18.07 -12.59
CA TYR A 286 -5.11 16.72 -12.35
C TYR A 286 -6.59 16.69 -11.93
N LYS A 287 -7.41 16.01 -12.71
CA LYS A 287 -8.85 15.93 -12.50
C LYS A 287 -9.34 14.52 -12.26
N LYS A 288 -8.61 13.52 -12.73
CA LYS A 288 -9.03 12.12 -12.67
C LYS A 288 -7.84 11.20 -12.94
N GLY A 289 -7.75 10.09 -12.21
CA GLY A 289 -6.73 9.05 -12.46
C GLY A 289 -6.83 7.85 -11.55
N PRO A 290 -6.00 6.81 -11.79
CA PRO A 290 -6.02 5.57 -11.03
C PRO A 290 -5.31 5.76 -9.68
N VAL A 291 -5.98 5.34 -8.60
CA VAL A 291 -5.44 5.36 -7.25
C VAL A 291 -5.73 4.07 -6.51
N ILE A 292 -4.90 3.79 -5.50
CA ILE A 292 -5.19 2.81 -4.45
C ILE A 292 -5.64 3.58 -3.23
N ILE A 293 -6.70 3.10 -2.58
CA ILE A 293 -7.18 3.64 -1.30
C ILE A 293 -7.28 2.52 -0.27
N PHE A 294 -6.57 2.68 0.83
CA PHE A 294 -6.62 1.79 1.99
C PHE A 294 -6.93 2.59 3.25
N PHE A 295 -7.62 1.98 4.22
CA PHE A 295 -7.76 2.56 5.55
C PHE A 295 -6.40 2.71 6.22
N VAL A 296 -6.29 3.65 7.15
CA VAL A 296 -5.13 3.80 8.01
C VAL A 296 -5.49 3.28 9.40
N ASP A 297 -4.75 2.29 9.87
CA ASP A 297 -4.90 1.71 11.21
C ASP A 297 -4.19 2.60 12.23
N ASP A 298 -4.87 3.63 12.68
CA ASP A 298 -4.32 4.69 13.53
C ASP A 298 -5.24 4.99 14.73
N PRO A 299 -5.37 4.03 15.67
CA PRO A 299 -6.25 4.17 16.82
C PRO A 299 -5.83 5.31 17.76
N GLU A 300 -4.54 5.68 17.77
CA GLU A 300 -4.02 6.76 18.59
C GLU A 300 -4.00 8.13 17.90
N ASN A 301 -4.54 8.21 16.68
CA ASN A 301 -4.61 9.43 15.86
C ASN A 301 -3.24 10.12 15.67
N LYS A 302 -2.17 9.35 15.50
CA LYS A 302 -0.80 9.84 15.32
C LYS A 302 -0.43 10.16 13.89
N VAL A 303 -1.08 9.54 12.91
CA VAL A 303 -0.82 9.77 11.48
C VAL A 303 -1.53 11.07 11.07
N PRO A 304 -0.79 12.12 10.67
CA PRO A 304 -1.40 13.39 10.29
C PRO A 304 -2.13 13.30 8.95
N LEU A 305 -3.15 14.14 8.76
CA LEU A 305 -3.76 14.35 7.46
C LEU A 305 -2.80 15.13 6.55
N GLY A 306 -2.91 14.92 5.24
CA GLY A 306 -2.11 15.61 4.23
C GLY A 306 -1.07 14.72 3.55
N PRO A 307 -0.07 15.31 2.90
CA PRO A 307 0.95 14.59 2.15
C PRO A 307 1.75 13.59 2.97
N VAL A 308 1.99 12.41 2.39
CA VAL A 308 2.91 11.42 2.95
C VAL A 308 4.31 11.74 2.47
N GLU A 309 5.21 12.02 3.41
CA GLU A 309 6.61 12.29 3.12
C GLU A 309 7.44 11.02 3.32
N TYR A 310 7.87 10.40 2.23
CA TYR A 310 8.65 9.15 2.24
C TYR A 310 9.97 9.23 3.03
N ASN A 311 10.58 10.43 3.08
CA ASN A 311 11.87 10.64 3.74
C ASN A 311 11.76 10.80 5.27
N LYS A 312 10.55 10.90 5.82
CA LYS A 312 10.33 11.00 7.28
C LYS A 312 10.11 9.64 7.94
N VAL A 313 10.05 8.58 7.15
CA VAL A 313 9.91 7.24 7.67
C VAL A 313 11.27 6.78 8.15
N SER A 314 11.46 6.85 9.44
CA SER A 314 12.60 6.22 10.14
C SER A 314 12.57 4.72 9.83
N LEU A 315 13.49 4.25 9.01
CA LEU A 315 13.82 2.84 8.94
C LEU A 315 14.24 2.42 10.35
N ALA A 316 13.32 1.76 11.07
CA ALA A 316 13.55 1.09 12.34
C ALA A 316 14.62 1.74 13.24
N GLY A 317 14.29 2.87 13.88
CA GLY A 317 14.99 3.31 15.07
C GLY A 317 16.32 4.05 14.89
N ILE A 318 16.65 4.54 13.70
CA ILE A 318 17.84 5.39 13.50
C ILE A 318 17.36 6.83 13.29
N PRO A 319 17.57 7.74 14.23
CA PRO A 319 17.32 9.17 14.01
C PRO A 319 18.36 9.69 13.00
N ILE A 320 17.89 10.12 11.84
CA ILE A 320 18.73 10.91 10.93
C ILE A 320 18.72 12.34 11.49
N GLU A 321 19.71 12.66 12.31
CA GLU A 321 20.03 14.04 12.60
C GLU A 321 20.48 14.71 11.29
N ARG A 322 19.90 15.89 11.04
CA ARG A 322 20.24 16.74 9.92
C ARG A 322 21.72 17.13 9.99
N ILE A 323 22.43 16.88 8.91
CA ILE A 323 23.63 17.65 8.55
C ILE A 323 23.23 18.77 7.59
#